data_24b073be966f50b05f0ea9555e5a38b9
#
_entry.id   24b073be966f50b05f0ea9555e5a38b9
#
_cell.length_a   1.000
_cell.length_b   1.000
_cell.length_c   1.000
_cell.angle_alpha   90.00
_cell.angle_beta   90.00
_cell.angle_gamma   90.00
#
_symmetry.space_group_name_H-M   'P 1'
#
loop_
_entity.id
_entity.type
_entity.pdbx_description
1 polymer ?
#
loop_
_entity_poly.entity_id
_entity_poly.type
_entity_poly.pdbx_seq_one_letter_code
_entity_poly.pdbx_strand_id
1 'polypeptide(L)'
;RDVAPSRGLGDVYKRQAWAVPVAGILLSIALFPLFAPHIWHHHFGKISVFWALCCIIPLATVFGPDTAFHEIAHVLLADYVPFIIFVGSLFIVAGGIHVRGSFVGRPIVNTAILALGAVLANFMGTTGAAMLLIRPLIGANENRRRKVHTFIFFIFLVANVGGALTPLGDPPLFLGFLKGVSFFWTLEHLMLPWLVTCAILLAVYFAIDSFMFSRDVKDGFKAPEEKQAIGVDGGINILF
;
A
#
# COMPACT_ATOMS: atom_id res chain seq x y z
N ARG A 1 -15.33 -37.34 -19.75
CA ARG A 1 -13.98 -36.66 -19.78
C ARG A 1 -13.95 -35.83 -21.05
N ASP A 2 -14.51 -34.61 -21.01
CA ASP A 2 -14.41 -33.65 -22.10
C ASP A 2 -13.02 -33.01 -22.02
N VAL A 3 -12.16 -33.41 -22.95
CA VAL A 3 -10.89 -32.76 -23.19
C VAL A 3 -11.21 -31.39 -23.78
N ALA A 4 -10.99 -30.32 -23.03
CA ALA A 4 -11.14 -28.97 -23.53
C ALA A 4 -10.27 -28.80 -24.78
N PRO A 5 -10.81 -28.23 -25.89
CA PRO A 5 -10.07 -28.06 -27.12
C PRO A 5 -8.81 -27.26 -26.85
N SER A 6 -7.68 -27.71 -27.42
CA SER A 6 -6.39 -27.02 -27.33
C SER A 6 -6.56 -25.58 -27.79
N ARG A 7 -6.44 -24.63 -26.87
CA ARG A 7 -6.52 -23.21 -27.15
C ARG A 7 -5.38 -22.83 -28.09
N GLY A 8 -5.71 -22.51 -29.34
CA GLY A 8 -4.70 -22.12 -30.34
C GLY A 8 -3.97 -20.86 -29.91
N LEU A 9 -2.70 -20.72 -30.33
CA LEU A 9 -1.87 -19.54 -30.10
C LEU A 9 -2.61 -18.21 -30.42
N GLY A 10 -3.49 -18.21 -31.44
CA GLY A 10 -4.31 -17.05 -31.79
C GLY A 10 -5.30 -16.58 -30.71
N ASP A 11 -5.83 -17.52 -29.89
CA ASP A 11 -6.74 -17.17 -28.79
C ASP A 11 -5.98 -16.57 -27.58
N VAL A 12 -4.73 -16.99 -27.40
CA VAL A 12 -3.85 -16.42 -26.37
C VAL A 12 -3.49 -14.98 -26.73
N TYR A 13 -3.13 -14.70 -27.97
CA TYR A 13 -2.81 -13.34 -28.44
C TYR A 13 -4.02 -12.40 -28.36
N LYS A 14 -5.22 -12.86 -28.74
CA LYS A 14 -6.45 -12.08 -28.61
C LYS A 14 -6.75 -11.72 -27.15
N ARG A 15 -6.49 -12.63 -26.22
CA ARG A 15 -6.66 -12.37 -24.77
C ARG A 15 -5.62 -11.40 -24.23
N GLN A 16 -4.37 -11.48 -24.70
CA GLN A 16 -3.31 -10.57 -24.28
C GLN A 16 -3.55 -9.12 -24.72
N ALA A 17 -4.20 -8.89 -25.85
CA ALA A 17 -4.54 -7.54 -26.31
C ALA A 17 -5.45 -6.79 -25.29
N TRP A 18 -6.30 -7.50 -24.56
CA TRP A 18 -7.14 -6.92 -23.50
C TRP A 18 -6.35 -6.45 -22.27
N ALA A 19 -5.12 -6.89 -22.09
CA ALA A 19 -4.24 -6.42 -21.02
C ALA A 19 -3.59 -5.05 -21.34
N VAL A 20 -3.58 -4.62 -22.62
CA VAL A 20 -2.93 -3.38 -23.05
C VAL A 20 -3.45 -2.13 -22.33
N PRO A 21 -4.77 -1.89 -22.19
CA PRO A 21 -5.27 -0.72 -21.46
C PRO A 21 -4.86 -0.73 -19.98
N VAL A 22 -4.85 -1.91 -19.34
CA VAL A 22 -4.42 -2.07 -17.95
C VAL A 22 -2.92 -1.81 -17.81
N ALA A 23 -2.09 -2.38 -18.66
CA ALA A 23 -0.66 -2.10 -18.69
C ALA A 23 -0.39 -0.61 -18.99
N GLY A 24 -1.14 -0.01 -19.89
CA GLY A 24 -1.01 1.39 -20.27
C GLY A 24 -1.31 2.35 -19.10
N ILE A 25 -2.40 2.13 -18.34
CA ILE A 25 -2.69 2.97 -17.16
C ILE A 25 -1.64 2.78 -16.07
N LEU A 26 -1.19 1.55 -15.80
CA LEU A 26 -0.14 1.28 -14.81
C LEU A 26 1.19 1.94 -15.18
N LEU A 27 1.60 1.85 -16.44
CA LEU A 27 2.79 2.55 -16.94
C LEU A 27 2.62 4.06 -16.88
N SER A 28 1.43 4.58 -17.17
CA SER A 28 1.14 6.00 -17.05
C SER A 28 1.30 6.48 -15.60
N ILE A 29 0.77 5.74 -14.63
CA ILE A 29 0.90 6.04 -13.20
C ILE A 29 2.38 6.00 -12.76
N ALA A 30 3.17 5.07 -13.30
CA ALA A 30 4.58 4.91 -12.93
C ALA A 30 5.48 5.96 -13.58
N LEU A 31 5.28 6.26 -14.86
CA LEU A 31 6.22 7.04 -15.67
C LEU A 31 5.88 8.54 -15.70
N PHE A 32 4.61 8.92 -15.83
CA PHE A 32 4.25 10.35 -15.95
C PHE A 32 4.65 11.19 -14.73
N PRO A 33 4.45 10.76 -13.46
CA PRO A 33 4.90 11.53 -12.31
C PRO A 33 6.41 11.73 -12.30
N LEU A 34 7.17 10.77 -12.84
CA LEU A 34 8.62 10.79 -12.85
C LEU A 34 9.19 11.66 -13.99
N PHE A 35 8.67 11.52 -15.21
CA PHE A 35 9.22 12.17 -16.41
C PHE A 35 8.47 13.44 -16.81
N ALA A 36 7.20 13.55 -16.47
CA ALA A 36 6.34 14.68 -16.84
C ALA A 36 5.34 15.03 -15.72
N PRO A 37 5.82 15.41 -14.51
CA PRO A 37 4.97 15.66 -13.35
C PRO A 37 3.91 16.72 -13.60
N HIS A 38 4.23 17.79 -14.35
CA HIS A 38 3.29 18.83 -14.71
C HIS A 38 2.10 18.33 -15.54
N ILE A 39 2.34 17.44 -16.51
CA ILE A 39 1.28 16.83 -17.32
C ILE A 39 0.42 15.94 -16.46
N TRP A 40 1.03 15.14 -15.60
CA TRP A 40 0.32 14.24 -14.70
C TRP A 40 -0.61 14.99 -13.77
N HIS A 41 -0.12 15.99 -13.03
CA HIS A 41 -0.92 16.74 -12.06
C HIS A 41 -2.14 17.45 -12.68
N HIS A 42 -2.04 17.92 -13.93
CA HIS A 42 -3.14 18.61 -14.59
C HIS A 42 -4.06 17.73 -15.42
N HIS A 43 -3.61 16.54 -15.84
CA HIS A 43 -4.32 15.73 -16.82
C HIS A 43 -4.51 14.25 -16.42
N PHE A 44 -4.20 13.87 -15.17
CA PHE A 44 -4.33 12.46 -14.73
C PHE A 44 -5.73 11.89 -14.99
N GLY A 45 -6.80 12.68 -14.76
CA GLY A 45 -8.17 12.27 -15.04
C GLY A 45 -8.41 11.99 -16.53
N LYS A 46 -7.88 12.83 -17.43
CA LYS A 46 -8.00 12.63 -18.89
C LYS A 46 -7.25 11.39 -19.36
N ILE A 47 -6.07 11.12 -18.79
CA ILE A 47 -5.28 9.93 -19.07
C ILE A 47 -6.03 8.67 -18.62
N SER A 48 -6.63 8.73 -17.43
CA SER A 48 -7.45 7.61 -16.91
C SER A 48 -8.67 7.35 -17.77
N VAL A 49 -9.40 8.39 -18.18
CA VAL A 49 -10.55 8.28 -19.10
C VAL A 49 -10.13 7.72 -20.45
N PHE A 50 -9.00 8.16 -21.00
CA PHE A 50 -8.46 7.63 -22.26
C PHE A 50 -8.26 6.10 -22.19
N TRP A 51 -7.58 5.60 -21.16
CA TRP A 51 -7.37 4.16 -20.99
C TRP A 51 -8.65 3.40 -20.71
N ALA A 52 -9.60 4.00 -19.97
CA ALA A 52 -10.93 3.41 -19.78
C ALA A 52 -11.68 3.26 -21.10
N LEU A 53 -11.66 4.29 -21.96
CA LEU A 53 -12.28 4.23 -23.30
C LEU A 53 -11.57 3.20 -24.21
N CYS A 54 -10.26 3.06 -24.10
CA CYS A 54 -9.52 2.01 -24.82
C CYS A 54 -9.94 0.58 -24.40
N CYS A 55 -10.55 0.41 -23.23
CA CYS A 55 -11.13 -0.85 -22.80
C CYS A 55 -12.62 -0.96 -23.18
N ILE A 56 -13.41 0.08 -22.92
CA ILE A 56 -14.86 0.09 -23.08
C ILE A 56 -15.28 0.02 -24.56
N ILE A 57 -14.61 0.77 -25.45
CA ILE A 57 -14.98 0.82 -26.87
C ILE A 57 -14.82 -0.57 -27.53
N PRO A 58 -13.67 -1.26 -27.41
CA PRO A 58 -13.55 -2.62 -27.94
C PRO A 58 -14.53 -3.60 -27.30
N LEU A 59 -14.79 -3.47 -25.98
CA LEU A 59 -15.78 -4.32 -25.29
C LEU A 59 -17.17 -4.18 -25.91
N ALA A 60 -17.63 -2.94 -26.12
CA ALA A 60 -18.93 -2.66 -26.72
C ALA A 60 -19.03 -3.09 -28.20
N THR A 61 -17.93 -2.98 -28.97
CA THR A 61 -17.92 -3.35 -30.40
C THR A 61 -17.85 -4.86 -30.61
N VAL A 62 -17.14 -5.59 -29.74
CA VAL A 62 -16.97 -7.06 -29.88
C VAL A 62 -18.12 -7.83 -29.26
N PHE A 63 -18.62 -7.43 -28.09
CA PHE A 63 -19.63 -8.17 -27.31
C PHE A 63 -21.02 -7.53 -27.31
N GLY A 64 -21.14 -6.35 -27.92
CA GLY A 64 -22.36 -5.57 -27.96
C GLY A 64 -22.50 -4.56 -26.81
N PRO A 65 -23.22 -3.43 -27.04
CA PRO A 65 -23.35 -2.36 -26.07
C PRO A 65 -24.09 -2.78 -24.79
N ASP A 66 -25.11 -3.63 -24.89
CA ASP A 66 -25.87 -4.11 -23.72
C ASP A 66 -25.00 -4.96 -22.80
N THR A 67 -24.21 -5.87 -23.36
CA THR A 67 -23.25 -6.68 -22.60
C THR A 67 -22.18 -5.80 -21.95
N ALA A 68 -21.64 -4.83 -22.68
CA ALA A 68 -20.65 -3.91 -22.15
C ALA A 68 -21.21 -3.06 -20.99
N PHE A 69 -22.44 -2.57 -21.12
CA PHE A 69 -23.12 -1.83 -20.06
C PHE A 69 -23.33 -2.70 -18.81
N HIS A 70 -23.80 -3.92 -19.01
CA HIS A 70 -24.06 -4.86 -17.90
C HIS A 70 -22.77 -5.19 -17.14
N GLU A 71 -21.68 -5.51 -17.86
CA GLU A 71 -20.37 -5.82 -17.25
C GLU A 71 -19.78 -4.61 -16.50
N ILE A 72 -19.85 -3.41 -17.08
CA ILE A 72 -19.39 -2.19 -16.43
C ILE A 72 -20.21 -1.90 -15.17
N ALA A 73 -21.54 -2.01 -15.25
CA ALA A 73 -22.42 -1.81 -14.11
C ALA A 73 -22.14 -2.84 -13.00
N HIS A 74 -21.92 -4.11 -13.38
CA HIS A 74 -21.55 -5.16 -12.44
C HIS A 74 -20.22 -4.86 -11.71
N VAL A 75 -19.17 -4.51 -12.44
CA VAL A 75 -17.87 -4.17 -11.85
C VAL A 75 -17.97 -2.95 -10.94
N LEU A 76 -18.73 -1.92 -11.35
CA LEU A 76 -18.94 -0.73 -10.52
C LEU A 76 -19.68 -1.06 -9.22
N LEU A 77 -20.76 -1.83 -9.28
CA LEU A 77 -21.61 -2.09 -8.12
C LEU A 77 -21.09 -3.23 -7.23
N ALA A 78 -20.54 -4.28 -7.83
CA ALA A 78 -20.13 -5.48 -7.10
C ALA A 78 -18.66 -5.44 -6.64
N ASP A 79 -17.77 -4.75 -7.37
CA ASP A 79 -16.34 -4.69 -7.03
C ASP A 79 -15.94 -3.30 -6.51
N TYR A 80 -16.24 -2.23 -7.27
CA TYR A 80 -15.73 -0.89 -6.97
C TYR A 80 -16.39 -0.24 -5.76
N VAL A 81 -17.72 -0.28 -5.65
CA VAL A 81 -18.45 0.34 -4.53
C VAL A 81 -18.07 -0.31 -3.19
N PRO A 82 -18.09 -1.65 -3.03
CA PRO A 82 -17.64 -2.31 -1.80
C PRO A 82 -16.18 -2.00 -1.47
N PHE A 83 -15.31 -1.93 -2.49
CA PHE A 83 -13.91 -1.58 -2.32
C PHE A 83 -13.74 -0.15 -1.78
N ILE A 84 -14.44 0.85 -2.34
CA ILE A 84 -14.34 2.24 -1.88
C ILE A 84 -14.91 2.41 -0.48
N ILE A 85 -16.04 1.74 -0.16
CA ILE A 85 -16.60 1.76 1.19
C ILE A 85 -15.61 1.16 2.19
N PHE A 86 -15.00 0.03 1.85
CA PHE A 86 -14.02 -0.64 2.68
C PHE A 86 -12.79 0.24 2.95
N VAL A 87 -12.14 0.73 1.88
CA VAL A 87 -10.93 1.59 2.02
C VAL A 87 -11.28 2.90 2.73
N GLY A 88 -12.44 3.49 2.42
CA GLY A 88 -12.92 4.71 3.07
C GLY A 88 -13.17 4.51 4.57
N SER A 89 -13.75 3.38 4.98
CA SER A 89 -13.96 3.03 6.39
C SER A 89 -12.63 2.92 7.13
N LEU A 90 -11.68 2.16 6.57
CA LEU A 90 -10.34 2.03 7.15
C LEU A 90 -9.64 3.38 7.28
N PHE A 91 -9.76 4.24 6.28
CA PHE A 91 -9.18 5.58 6.28
C PHE A 91 -9.77 6.47 7.37
N ILE A 92 -11.09 6.45 7.57
CA ILE A 92 -11.79 7.24 8.59
C ILE A 92 -11.39 6.76 9.99
N VAL A 93 -11.40 5.44 10.22
CA VAL A 93 -11.05 4.86 11.53
C VAL A 93 -9.58 5.15 11.86
N ALA A 94 -8.66 4.87 10.94
CA ALA A 94 -7.23 5.09 11.16
C ALA A 94 -6.87 6.57 11.29
N GLY A 95 -7.54 7.45 10.52
CA GLY A 95 -7.31 8.90 10.55
C GLY A 95 -7.69 9.56 11.88
N GLY A 96 -8.55 8.94 12.67
CA GLY A 96 -8.96 9.42 14.00
C GLY A 96 -8.02 9.06 15.14
N ILE A 97 -7.03 8.18 14.91
CA ILE A 97 -6.08 7.75 15.93
C ILE A 97 -4.78 8.54 15.80
N HIS A 98 -4.32 9.16 16.89
CA HIS A 98 -3.07 9.91 16.91
C HIS A 98 -2.19 9.46 18.07
N VAL A 99 -0.98 9.02 17.75
CA VAL A 99 0.03 8.70 18.76
C VAL A 99 0.84 9.96 19.07
N ARG A 100 0.82 10.40 20.32
CA ARG A 100 1.67 11.48 20.86
C ARG A 100 2.80 10.88 21.67
N GLY A 101 3.94 11.53 21.67
CA GLY A 101 5.09 11.18 22.50
C GLY A 101 6.38 11.72 21.93
N SER A 102 7.31 12.09 22.80
CA SER A 102 8.66 12.42 22.37
C SER A 102 9.50 11.15 22.28
N PHE A 103 9.51 10.55 21.11
CA PHE A 103 10.42 9.46 20.77
C PHE A 103 11.75 10.05 20.34
N VAL A 104 12.84 9.48 20.86
CA VAL A 104 14.18 9.80 20.35
C VAL A 104 14.49 8.83 19.23
N GLY A 105 14.84 9.34 18.04
CA GLY A 105 15.16 8.56 16.85
C GLY A 105 16.44 7.74 16.97
N ARG A 106 16.48 6.83 17.95
CA ARG A 106 17.54 5.82 18.09
C ARG A 106 17.24 4.63 17.18
N PRO A 107 18.26 3.93 16.70
CA PRO A 107 18.06 2.78 15.80
C PRO A 107 17.06 1.75 16.31
N ILE A 108 17.13 1.42 17.60
CA ILE A 108 16.20 0.46 18.21
C ILE A 108 14.74 0.96 18.24
N VAL A 109 14.55 2.25 18.53
CA VAL A 109 13.20 2.87 18.58
C VAL A 109 12.59 2.93 17.17
N ASN A 110 13.36 3.38 16.19
CA ASN A 110 12.92 3.42 14.80
C ASN A 110 12.59 2.01 14.29
N THR A 111 13.46 1.02 14.56
CA THR A 111 13.22 -0.38 14.16
C THR A 111 11.96 -0.93 14.81
N ALA A 112 11.72 -0.63 16.10
CA ALA A 112 10.50 -1.05 16.79
C ALA A 112 9.24 -0.40 16.18
N ILE A 113 9.29 0.88 15.81
CA ILE A 113 8.17 1.57 15.13
C ILE A 113 7.89 0.91 13.77
N LEU A 114 8.93 0.60 12.99
CA LEU A 114 8.79 -0.08 11.69
C LEU A 114 8.21 -1.49 11.85
N ALA A 115 8.69 -2.27 12.82
CA ALA A 115 8.20 -3.61 13.10
C ALA A 115 6.74 -3.59 13.56
N LEU A 116 6.39 -2.68 14.48
CA LEU A 116 5.02 -2.49 14.93
C LEU A 116 4.11 -2.09 13.76
N GLY A 117 4.58 -1.19 12.90
CA GLY A 117 3.84 -0.73 11.73
C GLY A 117 3.56 -1.85 10.74
N ALA A 118 4.53 -2.74 10.49
CA ALA A 118 4.35 -3.91 9.63
C ALA A 118 3.28 -4.87 10.18
N VAL A 119 3.21 -5.04 11.50
CA VAL A 119 2.16 -5.85 12.14
C VAL A 119 0.80 -5.17 12.05
N LEU A 120 0.71 -3.87 12.43
CA LEU A 120 -0.53 -3.11 12.42
C LEU A 120 -1.15 -2.98 11.03
N ALA A 121 -0.32 -2.95 9.98
CA ALA A 121 -0.79 -2.87 8.60
C ALA A 121 -1.73 -4.02 8.21
N ASN A 122 -1.63 -5.18 8.86
CA ASN A 122 -2.53 -6.31 8.61
C ASN A 122 -3.92 -6.15 9.25
N PHE A 123 -4.08 -5.25 10.20
CA PHE A 123 -5.35 -5.04 10.91
C PHE A 123 -6.09 -3.79 10.43
N MET A 124 -5.36 -2.70 10.14
CA MET A 124 -5.96 -1.41 9.78
C MET A 124 -5.55 -0.94 8.37
N GLY A 125 -4.96 -1.83 7.58
CA GLY A 125 -4.43 -1.51 6.25
C GLY A 125 -3.10 -0.78 6.30
N THR A 126 -2.34 -0.89 5.21
CA THR A 126 -1.05 -0.19 5.03
C THR A 126 -1.21 1.32 5.18
N THR A 127 -2.27 1.89 4.61
CA THR A 127 -2.57 3.33 4.71
C THR A 127 -2.85 3.75 6.15
N GLY A 128 -3.67 2.98 6.89
CA GLY A 128 -4.00 3.26 8.28
C GLY A 128 -2.77 3.21 9.19
N ALA A 129 -1.99 2.15 9.10
CA ALA A 129 -0.75 2.00 9.86
C ALA A 129 0.27 3.09 9.52
N ALA A 130 0.37 3.46 8.23
CA ALA A 130 1.24 4.54 7.80
C ALA A 130 0.81 5.90 8.37
N MET A 131 -0.48 6.24 8.34
CA MET A 131 -0.99 7.49 8.90
C MET A 131 -0.78 7.58 10.41
N LEU A 132 -0.96 6.46 11.11
CA LEU A 132 -0.77 6.38 12.55
C LEU A 132 0.68 6.63 12.96
N LEU A 133 1.64 6.04 12.25
CA LEU A 133 3.04 5.97 12.69
C LEU A 133 3.98 6.97 12.01
N ILE A 134 3.58 7.59 10.89
CA ILE A 134 4.45 8.53 10.18
C ILE A 134 4.77 9.78 11.01
N ARG A 135 3.78 10.32 11.74
CA ARG A 135 3.98 11.52 12.55
C ARG A 135 4.93 11.28 13.73
N PRO A 136 4.75 10.24 14.59
CA PRO A 136 5.72 9.92 15.62
C PRO A 136 7.11 9.60 15.06
N LEU A 137 7.19 8.95 13.89
CA LEU A 137 8.48 8.66 13.24
C LEU A 137 9.18 9.94 12.77
N ILE A 138 8.45 10.90 12.19
CA ILE A 138 9.00 12.22 11.80
C ILE A 138 9.51 12.96 13.04
N GLY A 139 8.67 13.07 14.09
CA GLY A 139 9.04 13.75 15.33
C GLY A 139 10.25 13.12 16.01
N ALA A 140 10.32 11.78 16.07
CA ALA A 140 11.47 11.06 16.63
C ALA A 140 12.79 11.41 15.92
N ASN A 141 12.73 11.66 14.62
CA ASN A 141 13.89 11.88 13.76
C ASN A 141 14.08 13.36 13.37
N GLU A 142 13.36 14.31 13.99
CA GLU A 142 13.40 15.72 13.60
C GLU A 142 14.82 16.29 13.65
N ASN A 143 15.55 16.02 14.71
CA ASN A 143 16.90 16.54 14.96
C ASN A 143 18.01 15.74 14.25
N ARG A 144 17.68 14.65 13.54
CA ARG A 144 18.65 13.85 12.79
C ARG A 144 18.93 14.45 11.42
N ARG A 145 20.21 14.52 11.06
CA ARG A 145 20.62 14.96 9.71
C ARG A 145 20.41 13.85 8.67
N ARG A 146 20.73 12.61 9.04
CA ARG A 146 20.68 11.45 8.15
C ARG A 146 19.45 10.58 8.47
N LYS A 147 18.31 10.95 7.94
CA LYS A 147 17.00 10.31 8.22
C LYS A 147 16.26 9.76 7.00
N VAL A 148 16.73 10.01 5.79
CA VAL A 148 16.02 9.65 4.55
C VAL A 148 15.77 8.13 4.46
N HIS A 149 16.77 7.32 4.81
CA HIS A 149 16.65 5.86 4.81
C HIS A 149 15.52 5.36 5.72
N THR A 150 15.25 6.03 6.84
CA THR A 150 14.16 5.67 7.75
C THR A 150 12.80 5.73 7.05
N PHE A 151 12.56 6.77 6.25
CA PHE A 151 11.30 6.90 5.51
C PHE A 151 11.22 5.95 4.32
N ILE A 152 12.35 5.64 3.66
CA ILE A 152 12.38 4.63 2.60
C ILE A 152 12.00 3.26 3.15
N PHE A 153 12.59 2.85 4.28
CA PHE A 153 12.26 1.57 4.90
C PHE A 153 10.85 1.56 5.52
N PHE A 154 10.35 2.71 5.97
CA PHE A 154 8.95 2.85 6.39
C PHE A 154 7.98 2.54 5.24
N ILE A 155 8.26 3.07 4.05
CA ILE A 155 7.46 2.75 2.85
C ILE A 155 7.54 1.25 2.54
N PHE A 156 8.73 0.66 2.55
CA PHE A 156 8.87 -0.77 2.25
C PHE A 156 8.17 -1.66 3.27
N LEU A 157 8.35 -1.41 4.56
CA LEU A 157 7.84 -2.26 5.63
C LEU A 157 6.37 -1.96 5.95
N VAL A 158 6.04 -0.70 6.27
CA VAL A 158 4.71 -0.36 6.79
C VAL A 158 3.71 -0.13 5.67
N ALA A 159 4.10 0.66 4.67
CA ALA A 159 3.18 1.04 3.59
C ALA A 159 3.09 0.00 2.46
N ASN A 160 3.86 -1.09 2.51
CA ASN A 160 3.87 -2.11 1.45
C ASN A 160 3.87 -3.53 2.04
N VAL A 161 5.04 -4.11 2.34
CA VAL A 161 5.17 -5.52 2.76
C VAL A 161 4.30 -5.84 3.98
N GLY A 162 4.16 -4.88 4.91
CA GLY A 162 3.43 -5.08 6.16
C GLY A 162 2.01 -5.61 5.97
N GLY A 163 1.28 -5.12 4.98
CA GLY A 163 -0.13 -5.49 4.75
C GLY A 163 -0.39 -6.82 4.06
N ALA A 164 0.63 -7.61 3.74
CA ALA A 164 0.49 -8.75 2.84
C ALA A 164 -0.17 -10.01 3.44
N LEU A 165 -0.50 -10.02 4.74
CA LEU A 165 -1.04 -11.23 5.40
C LEU A 165 -2.56 -11.31 5.45
N THR A 166 -3.28 -10.20 5.26
CA THR A 166 -4.74 -10.22 5.36
C THR A 166 -5.39 -9.39 4.25
N PRO A 167 -6.62 -9.69 3.88
CA PRO A 167 -7.41 -8.85 2.97
C PRO A 167 -7.62 -7.40 3.47
N LEU A 168 -7.53 -7.17 4.79
CA LEU A 168 -7.61 -5.84 5.37
C LEU A 168 -6.31 -5.05 5.16
N GLY A 169 -5.18 -5.75 5.02
CA GLY A 169 -3.86 -5.16 4.94
C GLY A 169 -3.58 -4.46 3.62
N ASP A 170 -4.04 -5.05 2.51
CA ASP A 170 -3.73 -4.53 1.18
C ASP A 170 -4.93 -4.64 0.23
N PRO A 171 -5.31 -3.55 -0.47
CA PRO A 171 -6.45 -3.50 -1.36
C PRO A 171 -6.55 -4.62 -2.41
N PRO A 172 -5.47 -5.03 -3.10
CA PRO A 172 -5.53 -6.18 -4.01
C PRO A 172 -5.93 -7.49 -3.35
N LEU A 173 -5.54 -7.72 -2.09
CA LEU A 173 -5.94 -8.92 -1.34
C LEU A 173 -7.42 -8.91 -1.00
N PHE A 174 -7.97 -7.73 -0.71
CA PHE A 174 -9.41 -7.55 -0.51
C PHE A 174 -10.21 -7.90 -1.77
N LEU A 175 -9.75 -7.46 -2.95
CA LEU A 175 -10.37 -7.85 -4.21
C LEU A 175 -10.31 -9.37 -4.45
N GLY A 176 -9.21 -10.03 -4.09
CA GLY A 176 -9.09 -11.48 -4.10
C GLY A 176 -10.12 -12.16 -3.19
N PHE A 177 -10.32 -11.62 -1.99
CA PHE A 177 -11.34 -12.09 -1.06
C PHE A 177 -12.76 -11.94 -1.65
N LEU A 178 -13.10 -10.83 -2.28
CA LEU A 178 -14.38 -10.65 -2.98
C LEU A 178 -14.59 -11.64 -4.13
N LYS A 179 -13.52 -12.10 -4.75
CA LYS A 179 -13.54 -13.13 -5.80
C LYS A 179 -13.51 -14.56 -5.25
N GLY A 180 -13.71 -14.76 -3.95
CA GLY A 180 -13.87 -16.05 -3.31
C GLY A 180 -12.62 -16.69 -2.73
N VAL A 181 -11.50 -15.97 -2.64
CA VAL A 181 -10.33 -16.43 -1.90
C VAL A 181 -10.63 -16.39 -0.40
N SER A 182 -10.26 -17.44 0.36
CA SER A 182 -10.45 -17.47 1.80
C SER A 182 -9.72 -16.31 2.49
N PHE A 183 -10.36 -15.70 3.51
CA PHE A 183 -9.78 -14.59 4.28
C PHE A 183 -8.42 -14.92 4.87
N PHE A 184 -8.24 -16.12 5.38
CA PHE A 184 -6.98 -16.57 6.02
C PHE A 184 -5.99 -17.23 5.06
N TRP A 185 -6.32 -17.33 3.77
CA TRP A 185 -5.44 -17.98 2.80
C TRP A 185 -4.04 -17.36 2.75
N THR A 186 -3.97 -16.03 2.72
CA THR A 186 -2.69 -15.31 2.68
C THR A 186 -1.91 -15.50 3.99
N LEU A 187 -2.60 -15.48 5.12
CA LEU A 187 -1.96 -15.75 6.42
C LEU A 187 -1.33 -17.15 6.46
N GLU A 188 -2.05 -18.18 6.03
CA GLU A 188 -1.57 -19.56 6.04
C GLU A 188 -0.39 -19.79 5.09
N HIS A 189 -0.41 -19.17 3.92
CA HIS A 189 0.58 -19.43 2.86
C HIS A 189 1.74 -18.41 2.84
N LEU A 190 1.52 -17.18 3.27
CA LEU A 190 2.52 -16.12 3.20
C LEU A 190 3.17 -15.76 4.54
N MET A 191 2.76 -16.37 5.67
CA MET A 191 3.32 -16.04 6.98
C MET A 191 4.84 -16.20 7.01
N LEU A 192 5.37 -17.32 6.54
CA LEU A 192 6.81 -17.56 6.55
C LEU A 192 7.59 -16.66 5.60
N PRO A 193 7.21 -16.49 4.31
CA PRO A 193 7.83 -15.50 3.42
C PRO A 193 7.75 -14.07 3.98
N TRP A 194 6.63 -13.69 4.57
CA TRP A 194 6.45 -12.38 5.17
C TRP A 194 7.40 -12.15 6.35
N LEU A 195 7.47 -13.12 7.29
CA LEU A 195 8.38 -13.05 8.44
C LEU A 195 9.83 -12.92 8.00
N VAL A 196 10.26 -13.75 7.03
CA VAL A 196 11.62 -13.71 6.51
C VAL A 196 11.92 -12.36 5.85
N THR A 197 11.02 -11.86 5.01
CA THR A 197 11.18 -10.57 4.33
C THR A 197 11.24 -9.42 5.34
N CYS A 198 10.31 -9.37 6.29
CA CYS A 198 10.32 -8.36 7.35
C CYS A 198 11.59 -8.44 8.21
N ALA A 199 12.02 -9.63 8.58
CA ALA A 199 13.24 -9.82 9.37
C ALA A 199 14.49 -9.32 8.62
N ILE A 200 14.63 -9.65 7.35
CA ILE A 200 15.74 -9.18 6.50
C ILE A 200 15.71 -7.65 6.38
N LEU A 201 14.55 -7.07 6.05
CA LEU A 201 14.42 -5.62 5.89
C LEU A 201 14.70 -4.88 7.20
N LEU A 202 14.20 -5.37 8.34
CA LEU A 202 14.46 -4.79 9.66
C LEU A 202 15.92 -4.91 10.06
N ALA A 203 16.58 -6.05 9.78
CA ALA A 203 18.00 -6.24 10.06
C ALA A 203 18.88 -5.29 9.21
N VAL A 204 18.60 -5.18 7.92
CA VAL A 204 19.30 -4.27 7.01
C VAL A 204 19.06 -2.81 7.44
N TYR A 205 17.82 -2.46 7.76
CA TYR A 205 17.48 -1.14 8.27
C TYR A 205 18.26 -0.82 9.55
N PHE A 206 18.24 -1.72 10.54
CA PHE A 206 18.92 -1.53 11.81
C PHE A 206 20.41 -1.32 11.64
N ALA A 207 21.06 -2.09 10.75
CA ALA A 207 22.48 -1.94 10.43
C ALA A 207 22.78 -0.55 9.82
N ILE A 208 21.98 -0.13 8.82
CA ILE A 208 22.13 1.17 8.16
C ILE A 208 21.87 2.29 9.16
N ASP A 209 20.77 2.22 9.92
CA ASP A 209 20.40 3.29 10.85
C ASP A 209 21.40 3.40 12.00
N SER A 210 21.95 2.31 12.51
CA SER A 210 22.99 2.30 13.53
C SER A 210 24.28 2.98 13.03
N PHE A 211 24.65 2.71 11.77
CA PHE A 211 25.81 3.37 11.15
C PHE A 211 25.57 4.86 10.95
N MET A 212 24.39 5.26 10.46
CA MET A 212 24.06 6.67 10.26
C MET A 212 23.91 7.42 11.58
N PHE A 213 23.31 6.78 12.59
CA PHE A 213 23.16 7.35 13.93
C PHE A 213 24.51 7.62 14.59
N SER A 214 25.45 6.69 14.49
CA SER A 214 26.81 6.90 15.03
C SER A 214 27.52 8.08 14.39
N ARG A 215 27.25 8.38 13.11
CA ARG A 215 27.74 9.58 12.44
C ARG A 215 27.03 10.85 12.92
N ASP A 216 25.70 10.79 13.11
CA ASP A 216 24.93 11.92 13.63
C ASP A 216 25.39 12.31 15.05
N VAL A 217 25.71 11.31 15.91
CA VAL A 217 26.25 11.53 17.24
C VAL A 217 27.64 12.22 17.18
N LYS A 218 28.50 11.79 16.28
CA LYS A 218 29.82 12.46 16.07
C LYS A 218 29.65 13.89 15.57
N ASP A 219 28.62 14.18 14.79
CA ASP A 219 28.30 15.50 14.26
C ASP A 219 27.53 16.39 15.27
N GLY A 220 27.42 15.96 16.54
CA GLY A 220 26.80 16.73 17.63
C GLY A 220 25.31 16.57 17.78
N PHE A 221 24.73 15.42 17.37
CA PHE A 221 23.33 15.11 17.65
C PHE A 221 23.04 15.16 19.13
N LYS A 222 22.05 15.99 19.52
CA LYS A 222 21.51 16.07 20.90
C LYS A 222 20.10 15.51 20.88
N ALA A 223 19.84 14.56 21.78
CA ALA A 223 18.46 14.08 22.00
C ALA A 223 17.59 15.23 22.52
N PRO A 224 16.29 15.29 22.15
CA PRO A 224 15.37 16.26 22.73
C PRO A 224 15.33 16.15 24.26
N GLU A 225 15.38 17.29 24.94
CA GLU A 225 15.37 17.35 26.41
C GLU A 225 13.95 17.15 26.99
N GLU A 226 12.92 17.52 26.25
CA GLU A 226 11.53 17.38 26.69
C GLU A 226 11.00 15.96 26.43
N LYS A 227 10.73 15.26 27.53
CA LYS A 227 10.02 13.97 27.52
C LYS A 227 8.52 14.24 27.64
N GLN A 228 7.81 14.25 26.52
CA GLN A 228 6.35 14.14 26.56
C GLN A 228 5.96 12.69 26.84
N ALA A 229 5.01 12.48 27.75
CA ALA A 229 4.46 11.14 28.00
C ALA A 229 3.82 10.58 26.71
N ILE A 230 4.02 9.28 26.50
CA ILE A 230 3.37 8.59 25.37
C ILE A 230 1.86 8.59 25.64
N GLY A 231 1.08 9.13 24.73
CA GLY A 231 -0.37 9.16 24.78
C GLY A 231 -0.96 8.77 23.42
N VAL A 232 -2.16 8.22 23.43
CA VAL A 232 -2.94 7.92 22.23
C VAL A 232 -4.21 8.75 22.33
N ASP A 233 -4.38 9.68 21.37
CA ASP A 233 -5.62 10.42 21.21
C ASP A 233 -6.52 9.69 20.21
N GLY A 234 -7.83 9.79 20.42
CA GLY A 234 -8.80 9.13 19.57
C GLY A 234 -8.91 7.62 19.82
N GLY A 235 -8.57 7.16 21.03
CA GLY A 235 -8.68 5.75 21.43
C GLY A 235 -10.07 5.14 21.23
N ILE A 236 -11.13 5.97 21.17
CA ILE A 236 -12.49 5.52 20.86
C ILE A 236 -12.57 4.90 19.43
N ASN A 237 -11.76 5.36 18.51
CA ASN A 237 -11.74 4.82 17.14
C ASN A 237 -11.10 3.42 17.03
N ILE A 238 -10.46 2.94 18.12
CA ILE A 238 -9.95 1.55 18.19
C ILE A 238 -11.11 0.56 18.37
N LEU A 239 -12.27 1.04 18.82
CA LEU A 239 -13.45 0.20 19.05
C LEU A 239 -14.31 0.00 17.80
N PHE A 240 -14.05 0.72 16.72
CA PHE A 240 -14.72 0.63 15.41
C PHE A 240 -13.83 -0.06 14.37
#